data_780e6c508fe75282b67534d24fd154f2
#
_entry.id   780e6c508fe75282b67534d24fd154f2
#
_cell.length_a   1.000
_cell.length_b   1.000
_cell.length_c   1.000
_cell.angle_alpha   90.00
_cell.angle_beta   90.00
_cell.angle_gamma   90.00
#
_symmetry.space_group_name_H-M   'P 1'
#
loop_
_entity.id
_entity.type
_entity.pdbx_description
1 polymer ?
#
loop_
_entity_poly.entity_id
_entity_poly.type
_entity_poly.pdbx_seq_one_letter_code
_entity_poly.pdbx_strand_id
1 'polypeptide(L)'
;GSEMCIRDSSNDITIVSREDGSGTRGAFVELFGIQQEVDGEKVDMTTVDAQVTNNTSVMLTTVAGDEYAIGYVSLGSLDESVKALKIDGAEATEENIENGSYKVSRPFNIAVKEGADNEVANDFITYIMSTEGQKIVADNGYIPVADTKAYDGTKPSGSAVVGGSSSVSPVMEKLIEAYKSVNPNAK
;
A
#
# COMPACT_ATOMS: atom_id res chain seq x y z
N GLY A 1 9.72 -14.98 19.02
CA GLY A 1 10.38 -13.83 19.67
C GLY A 1 9.40 -12.72 20.03
N SER A 2 8.42 -12.40 19.18
CA SER A 2 7.44 -11.34 19.46
C SER A 2 6.43 -11.69 20.56
N GLU A 3 6.01 -12.93 20.67
CA GLU A 3 5.11 -13.35 21.75
C GLU A 3 5.75 -13.25 23.15
N MET A 4 7.05 -13.41 23.27
CA MET A 4 7.74 -13.26 24.55
C MET A 4 7.76 -11.81 25.03
N CYS A 5 7.95 -10.83 24.14
CA CYS A 5 7.92 -9.41 24.52
C CYS A 5 6.54 -8.98 25.04
N ILE A 6 5.46 -9.49 24.47
CA ILE A 6 4.07 -9.18 24.88
C ILE A 6 3.75 -9.77 26.26
N ARG A 7 4.31 -10.92 26.62
CA ARG A 7 4.08 -11.59 27.91
C ARG A 7 4.96 -11.09 29.05
N ASP A 8 6.09 -10.47 28.74
CA ASP A 8 7.08 -10.03 29.73
C ASP A 8 6.92 -8.57 30.14
N SER A 9 6.04 -7.82 29.45
CA SER A 9 5.72 -6.43 29.79
C SER A 9 4.43 -6.35 30.60
N SER A 10 4.44 -5.53 31.65
CA SER A 10 3.23 -5.16 32.39
C SER A 10 2.48 -3.95 31.78
N ASN A 11 2.99 -3.42 30.69
CA ASN A 11 2.39 -2.29 29.99
C ASN A 11 1.39 -2.77 28.93
N ASP A 12 0.32 -2.01 28.76
CA ASP A 12 -0.66 -2.26 27.73
C ASP A 12 -0.09 -1.95 26.34
N ILE A 13 -0.50 -2.71 25.33
CA ILE A 13 -0.12 -2.46 23.95
C ILE A 13 -1.01 -1.36 23.39
N THR A 14 -0.39 -0.31 22.85
CA THR A 14 -1.09 0.71 22.08
C THR A 14 -1.35 0.20 20.67
N ILE A 15 -2.61 -0.04 20.36
CA ILE A 15 -3.03 -0.47 19.01
C ILE A 15 -3.29 0.77 18.16
N VAL A 16 -2.56 0.89 17.05
CA VAL A 16 -2.71 2.00 16.12
C VAL A 16 -3.32 1.48 14.82
N SER A 17 -4.47 2.02 14.45
CA SER A 17 -5.21 1.63 13.24
C SER A 17 -5.38 2.79 12.28
N ARG A 18 -5.93 2.52 11.11
CA ARG A 18 -6.26 3.52 10.10
C ARG A 18 -7.76 3.83 10.15
N GLU A 19 -8.10 4.96 9.57
CA GLU A 19 -9.47 5.45 9.39
C GLU A 19 -10.33 4.50 8.54
N ASP A 20 -11.65 4.62 8.69
CA ASP A 20 -12.59 3.92 7.83
C ASP A 20 -12.41 4.35 6.36
N GLY A 21 -12.53 3.37 5.44
CA GLY A 21 -12.29 3.58 4.02
C GLY A 21 -10.81 3.53 3.62
N SER A 22 -9.88 3.36 4.56
CA SER A 22 -8.47 3.11 4.22
C SER A 22 -8.30 1.76 3.54
N GLY A 23 -7.75 1.76 2.31
CA GLY A 23 -7.44 0.53 1.60
C GLY A 23 -6.41 -0.35 2.33
N THR A 24 -5.49 0.26 3.10
CA THR A 24 -4.52 -0.46 3.93
C THR A 24 -5.21 -1.13 5.12
N ARG A 25 -6.20 -0.46 5.77
CA ARG A 25 -7.01 -1.08 6.82
C ARG A 25 -7.82 -2.24 6.29
N GLY A 26 -8.52 -2.05 5.16
CA GLY A 26 -9.27 -3.13 4.53
C GLY A 26 -8.42 -4.37 4.23
N ALA A 27 -7.20 -4.16 3.69
CA ALA A 27 -6.25 -5.23 3.47
C ALA A 27 -5.84 -5.94 4.75
N PHE A 28 -5.50 -5.18 5.77
CA PHE A 28 -5.03 -5.70 7.06
C PHE A 28 -6.10 -6.57 7.73
N VAL A 29 -7.32 -6.05 7.86
CA VAL A 29 -8.40 -6.78 8.55
C VAL A 29 -8.85 -8.04 7.80
N GLU A 30 -8.79 -8.02 6.47
CA GLU A 30 -9.08 -9.18 5.63
C GLU A 30 -7.99 -10.25 5.74
N LEU A 31 -6.71 -9.88 5.55
CA LEU A 31 -5.59 -10.82 5.53
C LEU A 31 -5.31 -11.46 6.89
N PHE A 32 -5.57 -10.75 7.97
CA PHE A 32 -5.41 -11.28 9.34
C PHE A 32 -6.70 -11.90 9.90
N GLY A 33 -7.80 -11.93 9.14
CA GLY A 33 -9.07 -12.52 9.59
C GLY A 33 -9.72 -11.73 10.74
N ILE A 34 -9.40 -10.44 10.88
CA ILE A 34 -10.05 -9.53 11.83
C ILE A 34 -11.46 -9.17 11.34
N GLN A 35 -11.69 -9.20 10.04
CA GLN A 35 -12.99 -9.05 9.44
C GLN A 35 -13.78 -10.36 9.61
N GLN A 36 -14.96 -10.28 10.20
CA GLN A 36 -15.84 -11.42 10.42
C GLN A 36 -17.19 -11.24 9.70
N GLU A 37 -17.83 -12.34 9.37
CA GLU A 37 -19.17 -12.31 8.82
C GLU A 37 -20.20 -12.37 9.97
N VAL A 38 -21.02 -11.32 10.08
CA VAL A 38 -22.11 -11.21 11.06
C VAL A 38 -23.39 -10.93 10.29
N ASP A 39 -24.37 -11.82 10.42
CA ASP A 39 -25.68 -11.72 9.73
C ASP A 39 -25.58 -11.56 8.20
N GLY A 40 -24.54 -12.15 7.57
CA GLY A 40 -24.31 -12.08 6.13
C GLY A 40 -23.57 -10.82 5.67
N GLU A 41 -23.15 -9.96 6.58
CA GLU A 41 -22.35 -8.78 6.31
C GLU A 41 -20.91 -8.93 6.85
N LYS A 42 -19.94 -8.39 6.13
CA LYS A 42 -18.55 -8.35 6.58
C LYS A 42 -18.36 -7.19 7.56
N VAL A 43 -18.04 -7.51 8.80
CA VAL A 43 -17.82 -6.54 9.88
C VAL A 43 -16.37 -6.50 10.29
N ASP A 44 -15.79 -5.30 10.34
CA ASP A 44 -14.45 -5.07 10.88
C ASP A 44 -14.50 -5.12 12.42
N MET A 45 -13.79 -6.10 12.98
CA MET A 45 -13.71 -6.34 14.42
C MET A 45 -12.49 -5.67 15.08
N THR A 46 -11.89 -4.67 14.44
CA THR A 46 -10.82 -3.87 15.08
C THR A 46 -11.35 -3.29 16.39
N THR A 47 -10.54 -3.39 17.46
CA THR A 47 -10.95 -2.88 18.78
C THR A 47 -11.31 -1.40 18.72
N VAL A 48 -12.32 -1.03 19.47
CA VAL A 48 -12.74 0.40 19.61
C VAL A 48 -11.73 1.25 20.36
N ASP A 49 -10.80 0.63 21.11
CA ASP A 49 -9.75 1.30 21.84
C ASP A 49 -8.54 1.64 20.94
N ALA A 50 -8.55 1.23 19.67
CA ALA A 50 -7.48 1.52 18.75
C ALA A 50 -7.37 3.04 18.49
N GLN A 51 -6.15 3.56 18.56
CA GLN A 51 -5.85 4.91 18.13
C GLN A 51 -5.94 5.02 16.62
N VAL A 52 -6.89 5.78 16.11
CA VAL A 52 -7.13 5.90 14.66
C VAL A 52 -6.32 7.03 14.05
N THR A 53 -5.58 6.72 13.00
CA THR A 53 -4.80 7.68 12.20
C THR A 53 -5.38 7.83 10.80
N ASN A 54 -5.19 8.99 10.18
CA ASN A 54 -5.82 9.34 8.90
C ASN A 54 -4.88 9.26 7.68
N ASN A 55 -3.62 8.88 7.90
CA ASN A 55 -2.68 8.65 6.80
C ASN A 55 -1.46 7.83 7.26
N THR A 56 -0.65 7.38 6.30
CA THR A 56 0.50 6.50 6.53
C THR A 56 1.60 7.19 7.35
N SER A 57 1.90 8.46 7.10
CA SER A 57 2.96 9.19 7.84
C SER A 57 2.60 9.37 9.31
N VAL A 58 1.34 9.67 9.62
CA VAL A 58 0.86 9.76 11.01
C VAL A 58 0.93 8.40 11.69
N MET A 59 0.58 7.31 10.99
CA MET A 59 0.74 5.95 11.50
C MET A 59 2.20 5.68 11.92
N LEU A 60 3.16 5.92 11.05
CA LEU A 60 4.59 5.71 11.32
C LEU A 60 5.07 6.57 12.50
N THR A 61 4.74 7.86 12.50
CA THR A 61 5.14 8.78 13.59
C THR A 61 4.54 8.37 14.93
N THR A 62 3.30 7.91 14.95
CA THR A 62 2.63 7.45 16.17
C THR A 62 3.31 6.21 16.73
N VAL A 63 3.60 5.21 15.88
CA VAL A 63 4.29 3.99 16.31
C VAL A 63 5.73 4.27 16.71
N ALA A 64 6.45 5.14 16.00
CA ALA A 64 7.82 5.53 16.36
C ALA A 64 7.90 6.29 17.69
N GLY A 65 6.83 6.98 18.09
CA GLY A 65 6.76 7.76 19.34
C GLY A 65 6.38 6.97 20.57
N ASP A 66 5.95 5.72 20.44
CA ASP A 66 5.51 4.88 21.58
C ASP A 66 6.08 3.47 21.44
N GLU A 67 6.96 3.08 22.39
CA GLU A 67 7.64 1.78 22.41
C GLU A 67 6.68 0.58 22.59
N TYR A 68 5.45 0.83 23.03
CA TYR A 68 4.40 -0.18 23.20
C TYR A 68 3.40 -0.18 22.03
N ALA A 69 3.58 0.68 21.03
CA ALA A 69 2.67 0.77 19.91
C ALA A 69 2.93 -0.33 18.86
N ILE A 70 1.83 -0.82 18.29
CA ILE A 70 1.83 -1.67 17.11
C ILE A 70 0.87 -1.07 16.08
N GLY A 71 1.33 -1.02 14.82
CA GLY A 71 0.54 -0.52 13.70
C GLY A 71 0.85 -1.29 12.42
N TYR A 72 0.31 -0.84 11.31
CA TYR A 72 0.53 -1.47 10.01
C TYR A 72 0.61 -0.43 8.89
N VAL A 73 1.49 -0.68 7.94
CA VAL A 73 1.71 0.14 6.75
C VAL A 73 2.00 -0.73 5.53
N SER A 74 1.93 -0.16 4.33
CA SER A 74 2.41 -0.84 3.13
C SER A 74 3.93 -0.94 3.12
N LEU A 75 4.48 -1.99 2.52
CA LEU A 75 5.92 -2.24 2.44
C LEU A 75 6.69 -1.03 1.89
N GLY A 76 6.25 -0.44 0.77
CA GLY A 76 6.89 0.73 0.17
C GLY A 76 6.82 2.03 0.99
N SER A 77 6.09 2.03 2.11
CA SER A 77 6.02 3.18 3.04
C SER A 77 6.80 2.92 4.32
N LEU A 78 7.33 1.70 4.50
CA LEU A 78 8.11 1.33 5.67
C LEU A 78 9.47 2.04 5.64
N ASP A 79 9.88 2.59 6.76
CA ASP A 79 11.17 3.27 6.94
C ASP A 79 11.89 2.79 8.22
N GLU A 80 13.08 3.33 8.46
CA GLU A 80 13.92 2.95 9.59
C GLU A 80 13.44 3.50 10.96
N SER A 81 12.38 4.32 10.97
CA SER A 81 11.82 4.88 12.22
C SER A 81 11.09 3.84 13.07
N VAL A 82 10.69 2.73 12.45
CA VAL A 82 9.95 1.65 13.10
C VAL A 82 10.57 0.28 12.79
N LYS A 83 10.31 -0.69 13.67
CA LYS A 83 10.74 -2.07 13.48
C LYS A 83 9.68 -2.89 12.75
N ALA A 84 10.02 -3.43 11.57
CA ALA A 84 9.17 -4.40 10.90
C ALA A 84 9.14 -5.73 11.65
N LEU A 85 7.95 -6.29 11.84
CA LEU A 85 7.75 -7.59 12.46
C LEU A 85 7.74 -8.68 11.38
N LYS A 86 8.31 -9.85 11.72
CA LYS A 86 8.16 -11.05 10.90
C LYS A 86 6.77 -11.64 11.07
N ILE A 87 6.17 -12.10 9.98
CA ILE A 87 4.90 -12.82 9.99
C ILE A 87 5.18 -14.30 9.70
N ASP A 88 4.77 -15.18 10.59
CA ASP A 88 5.09 -16.61 10.52
C ASP A 88 6.61 -16.92 10.35
N GLY A 89 7.46 -16.04 10.88
CA GLY A 89 8.91 -16.14 10.76
C GLY A 89 9.50 -15.55 9.49
N ALA A 90 8.69 -15.15 8.51
CA ALA A 90 9.13 -14.51 7.27
C ALA A 90 9.21 -12.98 7.42
N GLU A 91 10.25 -12.39 6.86
CA GLU A 91 10.39 -10.92 6.73
C GLU A 91 9.59 -10.42 5.53
N ALA A 92 9.10 -9.17 5.61
CA ALA A 92 8.44 -8.48 4.51
C ALA A 92 9.49 -8.03 3.48
N THR A 93 9.93 -8.95 2.63
CA THR A 93 10.88 -8.68 1.53
C THR A 93 10.25 -9.09 0.19
N GLU A 94 10.72 -8.48 -0.90
CA GLU A 94 10.30 -8.82 -2.25
C GLU A 94 10.42 -10.33 -2.49
N GLU A 95 11.59 -10.91 -2.21
CA GLU A 95 11.85 -12.35 -2.36
C GLU A 95 10.84 -13.22 -1.59
N ASN A 96 10.55 -12.88 -0.32
CA ASN A 96 9.62 -13.64 0.51
C ASN A 96 8.16 -13.51 0.06
N ILE A 97 7.81 -12.40 -0.56
CA ILE A 97 6.47 -12.18 -1.12
C ILE A 97 6.33 -12.95 -2.44
N GLU A 98 7.32 -12.87 -3.33
CA GLU A 98 7.32 -13.58 -4.62
C GLU A 98 7.31 -15.10 -4.45
N ASN A 99 8.10 -15.63 -3.51
CA ASN A 99 8.14 -17.07 -3.25
C ASN A 99 6.99 -17.57 -2.35
N GLY A 100 6.11 -16.69 -1.87
CA GLY A 100 4.94 -17.00 -1.05
C GLY A 100 5.24 -17.33 0.41
N SER A 101 6.46 -17.14 0.90
CA SER A 101 6.81 -17.32 2.31
C SER A 101 6.16 -16.25 3.20
N TYR A 102 6.09 -15.02 2.72
CA TYR A 102 5.37 -13.94 3.37
C TYR A 102 3.94 -13.86 2.83
N LYS A 103 2.98 -14.32 3.63
CA LYS A 103 1.59 -14.54 3.20
C LYS A 103 0.72 -13.29 3.23
N VAL A 104 1.16 -12.22 3.91
CA VAL A 104 0.37 -10.99 4.09
C VAL A 104 0.70 -10.01 2.97
N SER A 105 0.28 -10.33 1.77
CA SER A 105 0.49 -9.51 0.59
C SER A 105 -0.75 -9.49 -0.29
N ARG A 106 -0.97 -8.40 -1.01
CA ARG A 106 -1.97 -8.29 -2.05
C ARG A 106 -1.57 -7.28 -3.11
N PRO A 107 -2.05 -7.41 -4.36
CA PRO A 107 -1.75 -6.46 -5.41
C PRO A 107 -2.47 -5.11 -5.16
N PHE A 108 -1.85 -4.03 -5.62
CA PHE A 108 -2.56 -2.79 -5.87
C PHE A 108 -3.29 -2.88 -7.21
N ASN A 109 -4.50 -2.35 -7.25
CA ASN A 109 -5.33 -2.38 -8.44
C ASN A 109 -5.54 -0.96 -8.95
N ILE A 110 -5.57 -0.80 -10.28
CA ILE A 110 -5.99 0.42 -10.94
C ILE A 110 -7.44 0.22 -11.37
N ALA A 111 -8.32 1.17 -11.04
CA ALA A 111 -9.70 1.17 -11.44
C ALA A 111 -10.00 2.39 -12.32
N VAL A 112 -10.73 2.20 -13.39
CA VAL A 112 -11.27 3.25 -14.24
C VAL A 112 -12.78 3.11 -14.30
N LYS A 113 -13.47 4.24 -14.51
CA LYS A 113 -14.92 4.20 -14.69
C LYS A 113 -15.25 3.45 -15.98
N GLU A 114 -16.18 2.49 -15.92
CA GLU A 114 -16.67 1.78 -17.08
C GLU A 114 -17.25 2.75 -18.12
N GLY A 115 -16.85 2.59 -19.39
CA GLY A 115 -17.24 3.46 -20.48
C GLY A 115 -16.59 4.85 -20.47
N ALA A 116 -15.64 5.13 -19.58
CA ALA A 116 -14.85 6.34 -19.66
C ALA A 116 -13.79 6.20 -20.77
N ASP A 117 -13.84 7.15 -21.71
CA ASP A 117 -12.87 7.24 -22.82
C ASP A 117 -11.94 8.42 -22.59
N ASN A 118 -11.05 8.31 -21.61
CA ASN A 118 -10.01 9.31 -21.35
C ASN A 118 -8.67 8.78 -21.87
N GLU A 119 -8.27 9.25 -23.05
CA GLU A 119 -7.04 8.82 -23.71
C GLU A 119 -5.80 9.04 -22.83
N VAL A 120 -5.73 10.14 -22.06
CA VAL A 120 -4.60 10.43 -21.17
C VAL A 120 -4.56 9.43 -20.01
N ALA A 121 -5.70 9.09 -19.42
CA ALA A 121 -5.76 8.09 -18.36
C ALA A 121 -5.34 6.71 -18.87
N ASN A 122 -5.81 6.30 -20.04
CA ASN A 122 -5.46 5.02 -20.65
C ASN A 122 -3.97 4.94 -21.01
N ASP A 123 -3.42 6.02 -21.55
CA ASP A 123 -2.00 6.12 -21.91
C ASP A 123 -1.11 6.12 -20.65
N PHE A 124 -1.54 6.80 -19.58
CA PHE A 124 -0.85 6.78 -18.30
C PHE A 124 -0.84 5.37 -17.68
N ILE A 125 -1.95 4.62 -17.77
CA ILE A 125 -1.99 3.21 -17.34
C ILE A 125 -1.01 2.37 -18.15
N THR A 126 -0.94 2.59 -19.47
CA THR A 126 0.06 1.93 -20.34
C THR A 126 1.48 2.24 -19.88
N TYR A 127 1.75 3.49 -19.49
CA TYR A 127 3.05 3.88 -18.93
C TYR A 127 3.34 3.19 -17.59
N ILE A 128 2.38 3.18 -16.66
CA ILE A 128 2.53 2.50 -15.36
C ILE A 128 2.89 1.03 -15.56
N MET A 129 2.22 0.36 -16.49
CA MET A 129 2.42 -1.07 -16.76
C MET A 129 3.60 -1.39 -17.67
N SER A 130 4.34 -0.37 -18.13
CA SER A 130 5.55 -0.53 -18.94
C SER A 130 6.77 -0.90 -18.11
N THR A 131 7.84 -1.32 -18.77
CA THR A 131 9.14 -1.58 -18.13
C THR A 131 9.66 -0.35 -17.39
N GLU A 132 9.50 0.84 -17.96
CA GLU A 132 9.91 2.11 -17.37
C GLU A 132 9.09 2.45 -16.12
N GLY A 133 7.77 2.29 -16.19
CA GLY A 133 6.85 2.51 -15.06
C GLY A 133 7.10 1.51 -13.94
N GLN A 134 7.26 0.23 -14.27
CA GLN A 134 7.49 -0.82 -13.28
C GLN A 134 8.88 -0.74 -12.64
N LYS A 135 9.86 -0.19 -13.34
CA LYS A 135 11.14 0.16 -12.72
C LYS A 135 10.97 1.21 -11.61
N ILE A 136 10.14 2.23 -11.81
CA ILE A 136 9.83 3.23 -10.78
C ILE A 136 9.12 2.57 -9.59
N VAL A 137 8.22 1.63 -9.84
CA VAL A 137 7.55 0.84 -8.79
C VAL A 137 8.59 0.12 -7.94
N ALA A 138 9.52 -0.62 -8.55
CA ALA A 138 10.59 -1.34 -7.86
C ALA A 138 11.55 -0.40 -7.10
N ASP A 139 12.00 0.68 -7.74
CA ASP A 139 12.92 1.65 -7.14
C ASP A 139 12.33 2.36 -5.91
N ASN A 140 10.99 2.29 -5.72
CA ASN A 140 10.28 2.85 -4.56
C ASN A 140 9.82 1.77 -3.55
N GLY A 141 10.38 0.57 -3.60
CA GLY A 141 10.16 -0.48 -2.61
C GLY A 141 8.83 -1.24 -2.76
N TYR A 142 8.20 -1.15 -3.92
CA TYR A 142 7.02 -1.96 -4.27
C TYR A 142 7.44 -3.08 -5.23
N ILE A 143 6.65 -4.14 -5.29
CA ILE A 143 6.92 -5.30 -6.13
C ILE A 143 6.37 -5.04 -7.53
N PRO A 144 7.22 -5.02 -8.56
CA PRO A 144 6.79 -4.80 -9.93
C PRO A 144 6.04 -6.02 -10.47
N VAL A 145 5.21 -5.83 -11.49
CA VAL A 145 4.64 -6.94 -12.24
C VAL A 145 5.70 -7.55 -13.17
N ALA A 146 5.61 -8.85 -13.40
CA ALA A 146 6.46 -9.56 -14.35
C ALA A 146 6.06 -9.29 -15.80
N ASP A 147 6.93 -9.65 -16.74
CA ASP A 147 6.66 -9.67 -18.20
C ASP A 147 6.22 -8.34 -18.80
N THR A 148 6.88 -7.23 -18.38
CA THR A 148 6.60 -5.89 -18.89
C THR A 148 7.19 -5.64 -20.27
N LYS A 149 6.59 -4.70 -21.01
CA LYS A 149 7.10 -4.20 -22.30
C LYS A 149 7.50 -2.75 -22.18
N ALA A 150 8.40 -2.31 -23.06
CA ALA A 150 8.74 -0.90 -23.15
C ALA A 150 7.49 -0.05 -23.44
N TYR A 151 7.47 1.18 -22.90
CA TYR A 151 6.37 2.10 -23.15
C TYR A 151 6.27 2.49 -24.62
N ASP A 152 5.12 2.23 -25.21
CA ASP A 152 4.80 2.51 -26.62
C ASP A 152 3.52 3.36 -26.79
N GLY A 153 3.14 4.11 -25.76
CA GLY A 153 1.90 4.88 -25.73
C GLY A 153 1.84 6.04 -26.73
N THR A 154 0.64 6.53 -26.98
CA THR A 154 0.32 7.51 -28.03
C THR A 154 0.58 8.96 -27.64
N LYS A 155 0.84 9.23 -26.37
CA LYS A 155 1.14 10.56 -25.79
C LYS A 155 0.04 11.58 -26.10
N PRO A 156 -1.22 11.30 -25.78
CA PRO A 156 -2.34 12.18 -26.07
C PRO A 156 -2.26 13.48 -25.27
N SER A 157 -2.91 14.52 -25.80
CA SER A 157 -3.09 15.78 -25.08
C SER A 157 -4.37 15.74 -24.24
N GLY A 158 -4.34 16.33 -23.06
CA GLY A 158 -5.53 16.43 -22.20
C GLY A 158 -5.21 16.37 -20.72
N SER A 159 -6.20 16.00 -19.93
CA SER A 159 -6.06 15.89 -18.48
C SER A 159 -6.68 14.62 -17.94
N ALA A 160 -6.06 14.06 -16.92
CA ALA A 160 -6.62 12.97 -16.12
C ALA A 160 -6.51 13.29 -14.62
N VAL A 161 -7.49 12.87 -13.85
CA VAL A 161 -7.46 12.99 -12.38
C VAL A 161 -7.19 11.63 -11.80
N VAL A 162 -6.14 11.56 -10.98
CA VAL A 162 -5.72 10.35 -10.30
C VAL A 162 -5.99 10.49 -8.81
N GLY A 163 -6.75 9.58 -8.25
CA GLY A 163 -7.02 9.49 -6.81
C GLY A 163 -6.66 8.10 -6.29
N GLY A 164 -6.28 8.01 -5.04
CA GLY A 164 -5.90 6.72 -4.48
C GLY A 164 -5.60 6.75 -2.98
N SER A 165 -5.17 5.61 -2.46
CA SER A 165 -4.76 5.46 -1.08
C SER A 165 -3.45 6.21 -0.80
N SER A 166 -3.31 6.77 0.42
CA SER A 166 -2.05 7.38 0.89
C SER A 166 -0.86 6.40 0.85
N SER A 167 -1.12 5.10 0.86
CA SER A 167 -0.09 4.06 0.73
C SER A 167 0.51 3.97 -0.68
N VAL A 168 -0.17 4.48 -1.70
CA VAL A 168 0.28 4.45 -3.11
C VAL A 168 0.76 5.83 -3.58
N SER A 169 0.38 6.91 -2.85
CA SER A 169 0.69 8.28 -3.24
C SER A 169 2.16 8.52 -3.55
N PRO A 170 3.14 8.04 -2.75
CA PRO A 170 4.55 8.33 -3.02
C PRO A 170 5.03 7.78 -4.36
N VAL A 171 4.68 6.54 -4.71
CA VAL A 171 5.06 5.95 -6.00
C VAL A 171 4.25 6.56 -7.15
N MET A 172 2.98 6.90 -6.91
CA MET A 172 2.12 7.52 -7.93
C MET A 172 2.64 8.90 -8.32
N GLU A 173 3.12 9.72 -7.38
CA GLU A 173 3.74 11.01 -7.66
C GLU A 173 4.97 10.86 -8.56
N LYS A 174 5.83 9.86 -8.31
CA LYS A 174 6.99 9.55 -9.15
C LYS A 174 6.60 9.08 -10.56
N LEU A 175 5.57 8.25 -10.65
CA LEU A 175 5.04 7.80 -11.93
C LEU A 175 4.45 8.96 -12.75
N ILE A 176 3.71 9.88 -12.11
CA ILE A 176 3.16 11.07 -12.75
C ILE A 176 4.28 12.00 -13.24
N GLU A 177 5.30 12.26 -12.43
CA GLU A 177 6.44 13.09 -12.78
C GLU A 177 7.19 12.52 -14.00
N ALA A 178 7.47 11.22 -13.98
CA ALA A 178 8.14 10.53 -15.07
C ALA A 178 7.28 10.49 -16.34
N TYR A 179 5.97 10.23 -16.21
CA TYR A 179 5.06 10.25 -17.35
C TYR A 179 4.96 11.63 -18.00
N LYS A 180 4.91 12.72 -17.22
CA LYS A 180 4.95 14.09 -17.75
C LYS A 180 6.21 14.40 -18.53
N SER A 181 7.33 13.73 -18.19
CA SER A 181 8.59 13.88 -18.93
C SER A 181 8.52 13.22 -20.30
N VAL A 182 7.78 12.12 -20.47
CA VAL A 182 7.61 11.43 -21.76
C VAL A 182 6.39 11.93 -22.53
N ASN A 183 5.38 12.48 -21.84
CA ASN A 183 4.19 13.11 -22.42
C ASN A 183 3.93 14.50 -21.81
N PRO A 184 4.62 15.55 -22.27
CA PRO A 184 4.47 16.91 -21.74
C PRO A 184 3.11 17.56 -22.07
N ASN A 185 2.28 16.93 -22.90
CA ASN A 185 0.95 17.41 -23.25
C ASN A 185 -0.14 16.93 -22.27
N ALA A 186 0.20 16.03 -21.35
CA ALA A 186 -0.69 15.54 -20.29
C ALA A 186 -0.67 16.45 -19.05
N LYS A 187 -1.84 16.62 -18.43
CA LYS A 187 -2.05 17.43 -17.23
C LYS A 187 -2.74 16.61 -16.15
#